data_fb5d6fd2eb187dea84d860d7c0a9d0f3
#
_entry.id   fb5d6fd2eb187dea84d860d7c0a9d0f3
#
_cell.length_a   1.000
_cell.length_b   1.000
_cell.length_c   1.000
_cell.angle_alpha   90.00
_cell.angle_beta   90.00
_cell.angle_gamma   90.00
#
_symmetry.space_group_name_H-M   'P 1'
#
loop_
_entity.id
_entity.type
_entity.pdbx_description
1 polymer ?
#
loop_
_entity_poly.entity_id
_entity_poly.type
_entity_poly.pdbx_seq_one_letter_code
_entity_poly.pdbx_strand_id
1 'polypeptide(L)'
;MRRRFLLLALAALAWNAPAAALDSRYTDADGDMVADAPTDPKQWIDPATLIFAYTPVEDPEVYRKVWDDFLAHLSKVTGKKVLFFPVQSNAAQIEAMRAGRLHVAGFNTGSNPLAVNCAGFVPFAMMASKNNEFGYEMEIIVQADGPVKKIEDLKGRTVAFTDPNSNSGFKAPSALLRAKYGLEANRDFKPAFSGKHDNSVIGVANKDYDAAAIANSVMNRMIIRKVVDGNKLRSIYKSETFPTTGYGHVYNMKPELAARVREAFFTFNWEGTALLKEFEKSSPPQEKFMPITYKTHWQVVRDIDAAMNVSYSCK
;
A
#
# COMPACT_ATOMS: atom_id res chain seq x y z
N MET A 1 22.29 -4.13 62.23
CA MET A 1 22.53 -3.58 60.88
C MET A 1 21.36 -3.90 59.99
N ARG A 2 20.45 -2.97 59.75
CA ARG A 2 19.25 -3.13 58.90
C ARG A 2 19.59 -2.52 57.51
N ARG A 3 19.77 -3.34 56.50
CA ARG A 3 19.88 -2.91 55.09
C ARG A 3 18.52 -2.54 54.55
N ARG A 4 18.31 -1.26 54.22
CA ARG A 4 17.13 -0.78 53.48
C ARG A 4 17.38 -1.01 52.01
N PHE A 5 16.57 -1.87 51.37
CA PHE A 5 16.48 -1.98 49.89
C PHE A 5 15.62 -0.81 49.41
N LEU A 6 16.22 0.09 48.60
CA LEU A 6 15.49 1.06 47.82
C LEU A 6 15.00 0.36 46.55
N LEU A 7 13.69 0.16 46.43
CA LEU A 7 13.05 -0.21 45.18
C LEU A 7 12.94 1.05 44.30
N LEU A 8 13.77 1.13 43.28
CA LEU A 8 13.58 2.08 42.18
C LEU A 8 12.44 1.58 41.28
N ALA A 9 11.27 2.20 41.40
CA ALA A 9 10.19 2.02 40.45
C ALA A 9 10.57 2.75 39.14
N LEU A 10 10.96 2.01 38.10
CA LEU A 10 11.01 2.52 36.74
C LEU A 10 9.57 2.77 36.28
N ALA A 11 9.15 4.02 36.30
CA ALA A 11 7.95 4.44 35.60
C ALA A 11 8.22 4.33 34.09
N ALA A 12 7.66 3.30 33.46
CA ALA A 12 7.57 3.22 32.01
C ALA A 12 6.67 4.38 31.55
N LEU A 13 7.29 5.46 31.05
CA LEU A 13 6.57 6.46 30.27
C LEU A 13 6.13 5.77 28.99
N ALA A 14 4.90 5.29 28.96
CA ALA A 14 4.20 4.97 27.71
C ALA A 14 4.16 6.27 26.89
N TRP A 15 5.00 6.39 25.88
CA TRP A 15 4.82 7.37 24.84
C TRP A 15 3.54 6.97 24.09
N ASN A 16 2.43 7.55 24.50
CA ASN A 16 1.27 7.66 23.64
C ASN A 16 1.65 8.62 22.51
N ALA A 17 2.25 8.10 21.44
CA ALA A 17 2.21 8.81 20.17
C ALA A 17 0.73 9.03 19.85
N PRO A 18 0.28 10.27 19.60
CA PRO A 18 -1.12 10.48 19.22
C PRO A 18 -1.39 9.62 18.00
N ALA A 19 -2.35 8.70 18.07
CA ALA A 19 -2.91 8.09 16.89
C ALA A 19 -3.21 9.25 15.94
N ALA A 20 -2.71 9.19 14.70
CA ALA A 20 -2.92 10.27 13.77
C ALA A 20 -4.43 10.45 13.62
N ALA A 21 -4.96 11.52 14.22
CA ALA A 21 -6.37 11.83 14.16
C ALA A 21 -6.73 12.11 12.70
N LEU A 22 -7.92 11.72 12.27
CA LEU A 22 -8.44 12.05 10.95
C LEU A 22 -8.43 13.59 10.75
N ASP A 23 -8.35 14.02 9.49
CA ASP A 23 -8.52 15.43 9.16
C ASP A 23 -9.83 15.95 9.78
N SER A 24 -9.82 17.20 10.26
CA SER A 24 -10.95 17.81 10.98
C SER A 24 -12.26 17.87 10.20
N ARG A 25 -12.24 17.59 8.90
CA ARG A 25 -13.43 17.45 8.05
C ARG A 25 -14.22 16.17 8.28
N TYR A 26 -13.63 15.18 8.94
CA TYR A 26 -14.21 13.87 9.14
C TYR A 26 -14.52 13.60 10.60
N THR A 27 -15.52 12.76 10.84
CA THR A 27 -15.86 12.19 12.13
C THR A 27 -15.50 10.71 12.14
N ASP A 28 -15.22 10.17 13.32
CA ASP A 28 -14.94 8.76 13.60
C ASP A 28 -15.59 8.46 14.95
N ALA A 29 -16.91 8.26 14.95
CA ALA A 29 -17.69 8.11 16.17
C ALA A 29 -17.59 6.70 16.77
N ASP A 30 -17.35 5.69 15.93
CA ASP A 30 -17.21 4.29 16.35
C ASP A 30 -15.75 3.87 16.65
N GLY A 31 -14.81 4.75 16.36
CA GLY A 31 -13.39 4.58 16.68
C GLY A 31 -12.70 3.52 15.82
N ASP A 32 -13.17 3.30 14.59
CA ASP A 32 -12.58 2.34 13.64
C ASP A 32 -11.43 2.92 12.81
N MET A 33 -11.13 4.22 13.02
CA MET A 33 -10.07 5.01 12.40
C MET A 33 -10.33 5.34 10.92
N VAL A 34 -11.55 5.26 10.45
CA VAL A 34 -11.97 5.74 9.12
C VAL A 34 -13.09 6.76 9.24
N ALA A 35 -13.29 7.56 8.19
CA ALA A 35 -14.32 8.60 8.21
C ALA A 35 -15.72 7.98 8.17
N ASP A 36 -16.58 8.40 9.11
CA ASP A 36 -18.00 8.08 9.10
C ASP A 36 -18.70 8.63 7.86
N ALA A 37 -19.74 7.95 7.40
CA ALA A 37 -20.64 8.52 6.40
C ALA A 37 -21.36 9.76 6.97
N PRO A 38 -21.50 10.85 6.20
CA PRO A 38 -22.24 12.02 6.66
C PRO A 38 -23.68 11.68 7.02
N THR A 39 -24.18 12.25 8.12
CA THR A 39 -25.57 12.10 8.54
C THR A 39 -26.55 12.95 7.73
N ASP A 40 -26.08 14.05 7.12
CA ASP A 40 -26.87 14.90 6.23
C ASP A 40 -26.85 14.32 4.78
N PRO A 41 -28.01 13.89 4.25
CA PRO A 41 -28.11 13.37 2.88
C PRO A 41 -27.64 14.32 1.77
N LYS A 42 -27.60 15.64 2.04
CA LYS A 42 -27.10 16.63 1.08
C LYS A 42 -25.59 16.54 0.85
N GLN A 43 -24.87 15.90 1.75
CA GLN A 43 -23.43 15.66 1.63
C GLN A 43 -23.12 14.36 0.90
N TRP A 44 -24.12 13.49 0.65
CA TRP A 44 -23.91 12.25 -0.06
C TRP A 44 -23.68 12.48 -1.55
N ILE A 45 -22.81 11.68 -2.12
CA ILE A 45 -22.63 11.64 -3.57
C ILE A 45 -23.26 10.38 -4.16
N ASP A 46 -23.96 10.55 -5.28
CA ASP A 46 -24.56 9.46 -6.07
C ASP A 46 -24.24 9.70 -7.56
N PRO A 47 -22.97 9.54 -7.97
CA PRO A 47 -22.52 9.89 -9.31
C PRO A 47 -23.16 8.96 -10.36
N ALA A 48 -23.49 9.50 -11.53
CA ALA A 48 -23.95 8.69 -12.66
C ALA A 48 -22.85 7.77 -13.21
N THR A 49 -21.60 8.15 -13.03
CA THR A 49 -20.42 7.36 -13.43
C THR A 49 -19.50 7.20 -12.24
N LEU A 50 -19.22 5.96 -11.84
CA LEU A 50 -18.17 5.63 -10.87
C LEU A 50 -16.81 5.65 -11.56
N ILE A 51 -15.86 6.28 -10.91
CA ILE A 51 -14.45 6.28 -11.31
C ILE A 51 -13.71 5.34 -10.38
N PHE A 52 -13.04 4.34 -10.95
CA PHE A 52 -12.20 3.38 -10.25
C PHE A 52 -10.73 3.60 -10.60
N ALA A 53 -9.83 3.53 -9.61
CA ALA A 53 -8.38 3.53 -9.83
C ALA A 53 -7.71 2.41 -9.04
N TYR A 54 -6.76 1.75 -9.68
CA TYR A 54 -5.82 0.85 -9.01
C TYR A 54 -4.52 1.59 -8.72
N THR A 55 -3.87 1.25 -7.63
CA THR A 55 -2.61 1.89 -7.19
C THR A 55 -1.49 1.78 -8.23
N PRO A 56 -0.69 2.85 -8.44
CA PRO A 56 0.35 2.89 -9.47
C PRO A 56 1.66 2.19 -9.03
N VAL A 57 1.60 0.90 -8.73
CA VAL A 57 2.78 0.10 -8.35
C VAL A 57 3.67 -0.27 -9.54
N GLU A 58 3.07 -0.28 -10.72
CA GLU A 58 3.69 -0.45 -12.05
C GLU A 58 3.04 0.55 -13.02
N ASP A 59 3.40 0.51 -14.32
CA ASP A 59 2.71 1.30 -15.33
C ASP A 59 1.19 1.00 -15.29
N PRO A 60 0.32 2.00 -15.13
CA PRO A 60 -1.13 1.80 -15.06
C PRO A 60 -1.73 1.12 -16.29
N GLU A 61 -1.12 1.23 -17.46
CA GLU A 61 -1.59 0.57 -18.68
C GLU A 61 -1.50 -0.96 -18.61
N VAL A 62 -0.58 -1.50 -17.78
CA VAL A 62 -0.50 -2.95 -17.50
C VAL A 62 -1.82 -3.46 -16.92
N TYR A 63 -2.49 -2.63 -16.12
CA TYR A 63 -3.69 -3.04 -15.38
C TYR A 63 -5.00 -2.67 -16.06
N ARG A 64 -5.00 -1.85 -17.10
CA ARG A 64 -6.24 -1.39 -17.75
C ARG A 64 -7.16 -2.56 -18.13
N LYS A 65 -6.64 -3.56 -18.85
CA LYS A 65 -7.41 -4.74 -19.25
C LYS A 65 -7.58 -5.78 -18.15
N VAL A 66 -6.70 -5.79 -17.17
CA VAL A 66 -6.76 -6.72 -16.03
C VAL A 66 -8.01 -6.49 -15.19
N TRP A 67 -8.47 -5.24 -15.10
CA TRP A 67 -9.64 -4.86 -14.33
C TRP A 67 -10.97 -4.90 -15.08
N ASP A 68 -10.98 -5.12 -16.40
CA ASP A 68 -12.18 -5.01 -17.24
C ASP A 68 -13.34 -5.88 -16.73
N ASP A 69 -13.11 -7.16 -16.41
CA ASP A 69 -14.13 -8.08 -15.91
C ASP A 69 -14.72 -7.60 -14.57
N PHE A 70 -13.87 -7.14 -13.66
CA PHE A 70 -14.30 -6.59 -12.37
C PHE A 70 -15.11 -5.30 -12.55
N LEU A 71 -14.68 -4.40 -13.42
CA LEU A 71 -15.39 -3.13 -13.68
C LEU A 71 -16.78 -3.39 -14.33
N ALA A 72 -16.86 -4.37 -15.21
CA ALA A 72 -18.15 -4.80 -15.78
C ALA A 72 -19.08 -5.36 -14.68
N HIS A 73 -18.54 -6.18 -13.77
CA HIS A 73 -19.28 -6.69 -12.63
C HIS A 73 -19.73 -5.58 -11.67
N LEU A 74 -18.83 -4.66 -11.32
CA LEU A 74 -19.13 -3.50 -10.49
C LEU A 74 -20.23 -2.63 -11.12
N SER A 75 -20.18 -2.43 -12.44
CA SER A 75 -21.22 -1.71 -13.19
C SER A 75 -22.58 -2.42 -13.10
N LYS A 76 -22.61 -3.74 -13.26
CA LYS A 76 -23.83 -4.56 -13.17
C LYS A 76 -24.46 -4.49 -11.78
N VAL A 77 -23.66 -4.66 -10.72
CA VAL A 77 -24.15 -4.67 -9.33
C VAL A 77 -24.64 -3.29 -8.90
N THR A 78 -23.89 -2.25 -9.24
CA THR A 78 -24.23 -0.87 -8.82
C THR A 78 -25.28 -0.21 -9.69
N GLY A 79 -25.47 -0.69 -10.93
CA GLY A 79 -26.32 -0.02 -11.94
C GLY A 79 -25.69 1.29 -12.46
N LYS A 80 -24.42 1.52 -12.22
CA LYS A 80 -23.67 2.73 -12.63
C LYS A 80 -22.74 2.41 -13.79
N LYS A 81 -22.48 3.40 -14.65
CA LYS A 81 -21.30 3.33 -15.54
C LYS A 81 -20.05 3.33 -14.70
N VAL A 82 -19.07 2.49 -15.03
CA VAL A 82 -17.77 2.45 -14.32
C VAL A 82 -16.64 2.71 -15.32
N LEU A 83 -15.70 3.57 -14.95
CA LEU A 83 -14.54 3.88 -15.77
C LEU A 83 -13.25 3.66 -14.98
N PHE A 84 -12.25 3.06 -15.62
CA PHE A 84 -10.89 2.97 -15.10
C PHE A 84 -10.16 4.30 -15.28
N PHE A 85 -9.56 4.78 -14.20
CA PHE A 85 -8.73 5.99 -14.21
C PHE A 85 -7.26 5.63 -13.99
N PRO A 86 -6.39 5.72 -15.01
CA PRO A 86 -4.98 5.41 -14.86
C PRO A 86 -4.26 6.54 -14.13
N VAL A 87 -3.89 6.30 -12.88
CA VAL A 87 -3.12 7.25 -12.06
C VAL A 87 -1.62 6.97 -12.17
N GLN A 88 -0.80 8.02 -12.17
CA GLN A 88 0.64 7.91 -12.35
C GLN A 88 1.45 7.94 -11.05
N SER A 89 0.85 8.44 -9.94
CA SER A 89 1.49 8.49 -8.63
C SER A 89 0.48 8.33 -7.51
N ASN A 90 0.97 7.92 -6.33
CA ASN A 90 0.13 7.80 -5.13
C ASN A 90 -0.47 9.14 -4.71
N ALA A 91 0.30 10.22 -4.82
CA ALA A 91 -0.19 11.57 -4.50
C ALA A 91 -1.34 11.99 -5.43
N ALA A 92 -1.21 11.75 -6.75
CA ALA A 92 -2.27 12.05 -7.72
C ALA A 92 -3.54 11.22 -7.45
N GLN A 93 -3.41 9.98 -6.99
CA GLN A 93 -4.55 9.13 -6.64
C GLN A 93 -5.30 9.67 -5.42
N ILE A 94 -4.57 10.05 -4.36
CA ILE A 94 -5.14 10.65 -3.14
C ILE A 94 -5.85 11.96 -3.47
N GLU A 95 -5.21 12.84 -4.24
CA GLU A 95 -5.79 14.11 -4.64
C GLU A 95 -7.03 13.95 -5.53
N ALA A 96 -7.05 12.96 -6.41
CA ALA A 96 -8.23 12.67 -7.22
C ALA A 96 -9.43 12.28 -6.35
N MET A 97 -9.24 11.48 -5.29
CA MET A 97 -10.30 11.12 -4.35
C MET A 97 -10.71 12.33 -3.49
N ARG A 98 -9.74 13.06 -2.93
CA ARG A 98 -9.98 14.26 -2.13
C ARG A 98 -10.78 15.31 -2.89
N ALA A 99 -10.53 15.45 -4.18
CA ALA A 99 -11.21 16.38 -5.07
C ALA A 99 -12.56 15.85 -5.63
N GLY A 100 -13.06 14.71 -5.15
CA GLY A 100 -14.33 14.11 -5.60
C GLY A 100 -14.29 13.56 -7.04
N ARG A 101 -13.11 13.33 -7.62
CA ARG A 101 -12.94 12.80 -8.99
C ARG A 101 -12.66 11.31 -9.02
N LEU A 102 -12.46 10.67 -7.87
CA LEU A 102 -12.25 9.23 -7.71
C LEU A 102 -13.18 8.72 -6.62
N HIS A 103 -13.94 7.67 -6.91
CA HIS A 103 -15.02 7.21 -6.04
C HIS A 103 -14.73 5.85 -5.39
N VAL A 104 -14.09 4.94 -6.13
CA VAL A 104 -13.71 3.59 -5.68
C VAL A 104 -12.24 3.39 -6.04
N ALA A 105 -11.45 2.88 -5.11
CA ALA A 105 -10.01 2.76 -5.35
C ALA A 105 -9.39 1.55 -4.64
N GLY A 106 -8.25 1.09 -5.20
CA GLY A 106 -7.27 0.33 -4.47
C GLY A 106 -6.06 1.23 -4.16
N PHE A 107 -5.82 1.53 -2.89
CA PHE A 107 -4.62 2.23 -2.44
C PHE A 107 -3.58 1.25 -1.92
N ASN A 108 -2.30 1.43 -2.29
CA ASN A 108 -1.24 0.57 -1.79
C ASN A 108 -1.08 0.69 -0.26
N THR A 109 -0.34 -0.24 0.31
CA THR A 109 -0.12 -0.37 1.74
C THR A 109 0.30 0.95 2.39
N GLY A 110 1.27 1.63 1.83
CA GLY A 110 1.85 2.85 2.43
C GLY A 110 1.06 4.12 2.17
N SER A 111 0.30 4.22 1.07
CA SER A 111 -0.54 5.39 0.77
C SER A 111 -1.91 5.32 1.43
N ASN A 112 -2.32 4.13 1.88
CA ASN A 112 -3.62 3.89 2.50
C ASN A 112 -3.88 4.81 3.71
N PRO A 113 -2.96 4.93 4.71
CA PRO A 113 -3.18 5.80 5.85
C PRO A 113 -3.40 7.28 5.47
N LEU A 114 -2.66 7.77 4.49
CA LEU A 114 -2.84 9.15 4.02
C LEU A 114 -4.15 9.32 3.26
N ALA A 115 -4.58 8.32 2.46
CA ALA A 115 -5.86 8.35 1.78
C ALA A 115 -7.04 8.32 2.76
N VAL A 116 -6.96 7.48 3.80
CA VAL A 116 -7.94 7.45 4.90
C VAL A 116 -8.03 8.80 5.57
N ASN A 117 -6.88 9.36 5.99
CA ASN A 117 -6.83 10.58 6.75
C ASN A 117 -7.25 11.82 5.94
N CYS A 118 -6.84 11.92 4.67
CA CYS A 118 -6.95 13.16 3.89
C CYS A 118 -8.00 13.14 2.79
N ALA A 119 -8.40 11.97 2.32
CA ALA A 119 -9.35 11.83 1.22
C ALA A 119 -10.67 11.15 1.62
N GLY A 120 -10.84 10.81 2.91
CA GLY A 120 -12.02 10.08 3.39
C GLY A 120 -12.15 8.70 2.72
N PHE A 121 -11.03 8.03 2.48
CA PHE A 121 -11.03 6.68 1.95
C PHE A 121 -11.48 5.68 3.02
N VAL A 122 -12.45 4.85 2.70
CA VAL A 122 -13.01 3.81 3.58
C VAL A 122 -12.60 2.44 3.03
N PRO A 123 -11.44 1.89 3.42
CA PRO A 123 -11.01 0.56 2.99
C PRO A 123 -11.84 -0.52 3.67
N PHE A 124 -12.30 -1.50 2.90
CA PHE A 124 -13.12 -2.60 3.40
C PHE A 124 -12.72 -3.97 2.87
N ALA A 125 -11.84 -4.02 1.88
CA ALA A 125 -11.38 -5.28 1.27
C ALA A 125 -9.88 -5.24 0.95
N MET A 126 -9.28 -6.42 0.90
CA MET A 126 -7.99 -6.67 0.26
C MET A 126 -8.04 -8.00 -0.49
N MET A 127 -7.06 -8.24 -1.37
CA MET A 127 -6.92 -9.51 -2.06
C MET A 127 -6.23 -10.54 -1.16
N ALA A 128 -6.69 -11.81 -1.24
CA ALA A 128 -6.14 -12.94 -0.51
C ALA A 128 -6.25 -14.23 -1.32
N SER A 129 -5.56 -15.28 -0.87
CA SER A 129 -5.73 -16.65 -1.36
C SER A 129 -7.11 -17.20 -1.00
N LYS A 130 -7.50 -18.34 -1.61
CA LYS A 130 -8.72 -19.07 -1.25
C LYS A 130 -8.76 -19.41 0.25
N ASN A 131 -7.58 -19.60 0.87
CA ASN A 131 -7.43 -19.93 2.30
C ASN A 131 -7.32 -18.69 3.21
N ASN A 132 -7.59 -17.48 2.71
CA ASN A 132 -7.43 -16.19 3.42
C ASN A 132 -5.98 -15.83 3.77
N GLU A 133 -5.00 -16.45 3.15
CA GLU A 133 -3.62 -15.98 3.25
C GLU A 133 -3.49 -14.69 2.45
N PHE A 134 -2.86 -13.70 3.04
CA PHE A 134 -2.69 -12.39 2.40
C PHE A 134 -1.31 -11.82 2.70
N GLY A 135 -0.96 -10.81 1.95
CA GLY A 135 0.22 -10.02 2.22
C GLY A 135 1.28 -10.12 1.14
N TYR A 136 2.37 -9.43 1.40
CA TYR A 136 3.58 -9.42 0.59
C TYR A 136 4.76 -9.02 1.48
N GLU A 137 5.98 -9.24 1.00
CA GLU A 137 7.19 -8.86 1.70
C GLU A 137 7.88 -7.69 0.99
N MET A 138 8.51 -6.82 1.76
CA MET A 138 9.51 -5.90 1.25
C MET A 138 10.80 -6.67 1.06
N GLU A 139 11.42 -6.54 -0.11
CA GLU A 139 12.75 -7.06 -0.37
C GLU A 139 13.72 -5.94 -0.71
N ILE A 140 14.96 -6.06 -0.26
CA ILE A 140 16.08 -5.29 -0.78
C ILE A 140 16.82 -6.20 -1.76
N ILE A 141 16.76 -5.82 -3.03
CA ILE A 141 17.35 -6.57 -4.15
C ILE A 141 18.61 -5.90 -4.67
N VAL A 142 19.51 -6.72 -5.17
CA VAL A 142 20.79 -6.33 -5.79
C VAL A 142 21.05 -7.15 -7.03
N GLN A 143 22.04 -6.80 -7.81
CA GLN A 143 22.52 -7.64 -8.92
C GLN A 143 23.06 -8.97 -8.39
N ALA A 144 22.70 -10.08 -9.02
CA ALA A 144 23.12 -11.41 -8.58
C ALA A 144 24.64 -11.59 -8.59
N ASP A 145 25.29 -11.07 -9.63
CA ASP A 145 26.76 -11.08 -9.85
C ASP A 145 27.49 -9.86 -9.26
N GLY A 146 26.74 -8.89 -8.71
CA GLY A 146 27.25 -7.63 -8.19
C GLY A 146 28.05 -7.76 -6.88
N PRO A 147 28.76 -6.68 -6.48
CA PRO A 147 29.61 -6.68 -5.29
C PRO A 147 28.80 -6.61 -3.96
N VAL A 148 27.57 -6.11 -3.99
CA VAL A 148 26.73 -5.98 -2.80
C VAL A 148 26.17 -7.35 -2.43
N LYS A 149 26.48 -7.85 -1.23
CA LYS A 149 26.08 -9.19 -0.76
C LYS A 149 25.18 -9.15 0.48
N LYS A 150 25.24 -8.08 1.26
CA LYS A 150 24.52 -7.86 2.52
C LYS A 150 24.21 -6.38 2.71
N ILE A 151 23.37 -6.05 3.68
CA ILE A 151 22.91 -4.67 3.93
C ILE A 151 24.06 -3.69 4.21
N GLU A 152 25.08 -4.12 4.95
CA GLU A 152 26.21 -3.26 5.29
C GLU A 152 27.03 -2.82 4.05
N ASP A 153 26.97 -3.59 2.97
CA ASP A 153 27.66 -3.28 1.71
C ASP A 153 26.97 -2.13 0.93
N LEU A 154 25.81 -1.66 1.39
CA LEU A 154 25.10 -0.51 0.80
C LEU A 154 25.83 0.83 1.03
N LYS A 155 26.82 0.89 1.94
CA LYS A 155 27.61 2.10 2.16
C LYS A 155 28.30 2.56 0.88
N GLY A 156 28.11 3.85 0.55
CA GLY A 156 28.64 4.46 -0.67
C GLY A 156 27.93 4.07 -1.97
N ARG A 157 26.87 3.26 -1.90
CA ARG A 157 26.13 2.76 -3.06
C ARG A 157 24.91 3.61 -3.38
N THR A 158 24.38 3.45 -4.60
CA THR A 158 23.10 4.02 -4.99
C THR A 158 21.98 3.03 -4.68
N VAL A 159 21.07 3.40 -3.79
CA VAL A 159 19.91 2.61 -3.39
C VAL A 159 18.64 3.25 -3.96
N ALA A 160 17.95 2.53 -4.81
CA ALA A 160 16.69 2.99 -5.37
C ALA A 160 15.52 2.73 -4.42
N PHE A 161 14.75 3.77 -4.21
CA PHE A 161 13.41 3.75 -3.63
C PHE A 161 12.37 4.00 -4.72
N THR A 162 11.09 3.68 -4.46
CA THR A 162 10.03 3.89 -5.45
C THR A 162 9.41 5.28 -5.29
N ASP A 163 8.41 5.40 -4.44
CA ASP A 163 7.62 6.60 -4.16
C ASP A 163 7.66 6.87 -2.65
N PRO A 164 7.75 8.12 -2.17
CA PRO A 164 7.78 8.44 -0.74
C PRO A 164 6.59 7.89 0.07
N ASN A 165 5.44 7.66 -0.57
CA ASN A 165 4.27 7.07 0.07
C ASN A 165 4.25 5.53 0.00
N SER A 166 5.22 4.89 -0.64
CA SER A 166 5.30 3.44 -0.70
C SER A 166 5.77 2.84 0.63
N ASN A 167 5.08 1.81 1.13
CA ASN A 167 5.53 1.08 2.31
C ASN A 167 6.84 0.34 2.02
N SER A 168 6.83 -0.64 1.12
CA SER A 168 8.00 -1.48 0.80
C SER A 168 9.05 -0.79 -0.07
N GLY A 169 8.66 0.24 -0.81
CA GLY A 169 9.58 0.97 -1.68
C GLY A 169 10.28 2.13 -1.00
N PHE A 170 9.88 2.56 0.22
CA PHE A 170 10.53 3.67 0.91
C PHE A 170 10.42 3.60 2.43
N LYS A 171 9.20 3.56 3.03
CA LYS A 171 9.01 3.75 4.47
C LYS A 171 9.64 2.62 5.29
N ALA A 172 9.25 1.38 5.03
CA ALA A 172 9.76 0.22 5.75
C ALA A 172 11.27 0.00 5.57
N PRO A 173 11.85 0.06 4.34
CA PRO A 173 13.29 -0.07 4.18
C PRO A 173 14.06 1.09 4.83
N SER A 174 13.56 2.33 4.80
CA SER A 174 14.20 3.47 5.47
C SER A 174 14.22 3.30 6.99
N ALA A 175 13.09 2.86 7.58
CA ALA A 175 13.00 2.54 9.00
C ALA A 175 13.97 1.41 9.38
N LEU A 176 14.01 0.33 8.60
CA LEU A 176 14.89 -0.82 8.78
C LEU A 176 16.37 -0.41 8.74
N LEU A 177 16.77 0.28 7.65
CA LEU A 177 18.17 0.67 7.43
C LEU A 177 18.67 1.54 8.57
N ARG A 178 17.86 2.51 9.02
CA ARG A 178 18.20 3.41 10.13
C ARG A 178 18.22 2.68 11.48
N ALA A 179 17.16 1.97 11.83
CA ALA A 179 16.98 1.41 13.17
C ALA A 179 17.87 0.20 13.43
N LYS A 180 18.00 -0.70 12.45
CA LYS A 180 18.74 -1.96 12.62
C LYS A 180 20.19 -1.90 12.18
N TYR A 181 20.49 -1.11 11.13
CA TYR A 181 21.82 -1.08 10.51
C TYR A 181 22.55 0.26 10.68
N GLY A 182 21.90 1.28 11.24
CA GLY A 182 22.45 2.61 11.42
C GLY A 182 22.78 3.33 10.11
N LEU A 183 22.16 2.91 8.99
CA LEU A 183 22.40 3.48 7.66
C LEU A 183 21.35 4.54 7.33
N GLU A 184 21.80 5.72 6.94
CA GLU A 184 20.93 6.84 6.57
C GLU A 184 21.21 7.33 5.14
N ALA A 185 20.14 7.66 4.45
CA ALA A 185 20.20 8.25 3.13
C ALA A 185 20.98 9.59 3.15
N ASN A 186 21.74 9.86 2.10
CA ASN A 186 22.63 11.01 1.93
C ASN A 186 23.84 11.09 2.89
N ARG A 187 23.88 10.26 3.94
CA ARG A 187 25.04 10.12 4.81
C ARG A 187 25.86 8.87 4.47
N ASP A 188 25.19 7.72 4.41
CA ASP A 188 25.84 6.42 4.23
C ASP A 188 25.66 5.86 2.83
N PHE A 189 24.59 6.20 2.15
CA PHE A 189 24.31 5.79 0.77
C PHE A 189 23.58 6.89 -0.01
N LYS A 190 23.67 6.84 -1.35
CA LYS A 190 22.97 7.77 -2.23
C LYS A 190 21.55 7.26 -2.53
N PRO A 191 20.48 7.93 -2.08
CA PRO A 191 19.14 7.56 -2.45
C PRO A 191 18.82 7.99 -3.88
N ALA A 192 18.06 7.16 -4.60
CA ALA A 192 17.44 7.49 -5.87
C ALA A 192 15.96 7.14 -5.81
N PHE A 193 15.10 7.90 -6.49
CA PHE A 193 13.67 7.60 -6.57
C PHE A 193 13.30 7.21 -8.01
N SER A 194 12.91 5.95 -8.19
CA SER A 194 12.53 5.38 -9.49
C SER A 194 11.07 5.64 -9.88
N GLY A 195 10.26 6.07 -8.93
CA GLY A 195 8.83 6.33 -9.07
C GLY A 195 7.95 5.10 -8.87
N LYS A 196 8.36 3.92 -9.35
CA LYS A 196 7.56 2.67 -9.32
C LYS A 196 8.43 1.45 -9.10
N HIS A 197 7.81 0.32 -8.70
CA HIS A 197 8.55 -0.92 -8.42
C HIS A 197 9.18 -1.54 -9.67
N ASP A 198 8.49 -1.52 -10.80
CA ASP A 198 9.00 -2.02 -12.09
C ASP A 198 10.29 -1.30 -12.50
N ASN A 199 10.32 0.03 -12.41
CA ASN A 199 11.51 0.83 -12.70
C ASN A 199 12.68 0.46 -11.76
N SER A 200 12.40 0.25 -10.47
CA SER A 200 13.42 -0.17 -9.50
C SER A 200 14.02 -1.54 -9.85
N VAL A 201 13.15 -2.51 -10.17
CA VAL A 201 13.56 -3.89 -10.51
C VAL A 201 14.38 -3.90 -11.80
N ILE A 202 13.91 -3.21 -12.86
CA ILE A 202 14.61 -3.08 -14.15
C ILE A 202 15.94 -2.36 -13.95
N GLY A 203 15.97 -1.26 -13.18
CA GLY A 203 17.17 -0.49 -12.94
C GLY A 203 18.27 -1.29 -12.23
N VAL A 204 17.94 -2.17 -11.28
CA VAL A 204 18.91 -3.08 -10.67
C VAL A 204 19.38 -4.12 -11.67
N ALA A 205 18.48 -4.74 -12.44
CA ALA A 205 18.85 -5.74 -13.47
C ALA A 205 19.76 -5.16 -14.57
N ASN A 206 19.60 -3.88 -14.89
CA ASN A 206 20.40 -3.14 -15.87
C ASN A 206 21.66 -2.46 -15.31
N LYS A 207 21.88 -2.53 -13.99
CA LYS A 207 23.01 -1.91 -13.28
C LYS A 207 22.94 -0.37 -13.18
N ASP A 208 21.75 0.21 -13.30
CA ASP A 208 21.53 1.65 -13.10
C ASP A 208 21.55 2.00 -11.60
N TYR A 209 21.16 1.03 -10.74
CA TYR A 209 21.19 1.11 -9.28
C TYR A 209 21.95 -0.09 -8.70
N ASP A 210 22.72 0.12 -7.64
CA ASP A 210 23.41 -0.97 -6.93
C ASP A 210 22.45 -1.87 -6.15
N ALA A 211 21.39 -1.27 -5.62
CA ALA A 211 20.33 -1.95 -4.87
C ALA A 211 18.98 -1.23 -5.04
N ALA A 212 17.89 -1.92 -4.75
CA ALA A 212 16.56 -1.31 -4.65
C ALA A 212 15.70 -1.98 -3.59
N ALA A 213 14.83 -1.18 -2.97
CA ALA A 213 13.77 -1.67 -2.10
C ALA A 213 12.47 -1.81 -2.89
N ILE A 214 11.87 -3.01 -2.86
CA ILE A 214 10.73 -3.36 -3.72
C ILE A 214 9.67 -4.17 -2.97
N ALA A 215 8.49 -4.31 -3.59
CA ALA A 215 7.49 -5.31 -3.23
C ALA A 215 7.78 -6.61 -3.99
N ASN A 216 8.00 -7.72 -3.28
CA ASN A 216 8.28 -9.02 -3.89
C ASN A 216 7.16 -9.46 -4.85
N SER A 217 5.91 -9.15 -4.53
CA SER A 217 4.75 -9.48 -5.36
C SER A 217 4.82 -8.84 -6.75
N VAL A 218 5.33 -7.61 -6.87
CA VAL A 218 5.54 -6.95 -8.16
C VAL A 218 6.69 -7.62 -8.92
N MET A 219 7.84 -7.81 -8.28
CA MET A 219 9.00 -8.46 -8.90
C MET A 219 8.64 -9.87 -9.41
N ASN A 220 7.93 -10.67 -8.61
CA ASN A 220 7.52 -12.02 -9.00
C ASN A 220 6.64 -12.01 -10.25
N ARG A 221 5.64 -11.11 -10.33
CA ARG A 221 4.81 -10.98 -11.53
C ARG A 221 5.61 -10.55 -12.76
N MET A 222 6.58 -9.64 -12.60
CA MET A 222 7.48 -9.22 -13.69
C MET A 222 8.33 -10.38 -14.21
N ILE A 223 8.87 -11.22 -13.33
CA ILE A 223 9.63 -12.42 -13.68
C ILE A 223 8.75 -13.41 -14.46
N ILE A 224 7.53 -13.69 -13.96
CA ILE A 224 6.60 -14.62 -14.61
C ILE A 224 6.16 -14.09 -15.99
N ARG A 225 5.95 -12.77 -16.12
CA ARG A 225 5.66 -12.11 -17.41
C ARG A 225 6.89 -12.00 -18.31
N LYS A 226 8.08 -12.43 -17.87
CA LYS A 226 9.37 -12.34 -18.59
C LYS A 226 9.77 -10.88 -18.91
N VAL A 227 9.34 -9.92 -18.12
CA VAL A 227 9.77 -8.51 -18.22
C VAL A 227 11.20 -8.35 -17.71
N VAL A 228 11.59 -9.18 -16.74
CA VAL A 228 12.94 -9.23 -16.17
C VAL A 228 13.38 -10.69 -15.97
N ASP A 229 14.68 -10.94 -16.19
CA ASP A 229 15.29 -12.23 -15.85
C ASP A 229 15.63 -12.27 -14.36
N GLY A 230 14.91 -13.11 -13.59
CA GLY A 230 15.13 -13.27 -12.16
C GLY A 230 16.54 -13.72 -11.78
N ASN A 231 17.28 -14.40 -12.68
CA ASN A 231 18.67 -14.81 -12.43
C ASN A 231 19.63 -13.62 -12.33
N LYS A 232 19.27 -12.45 -12.83
CA LYS A 232 20.05 -11.21 -12.70
C LYS A 232 19.91 -10.57 -11.32
N LEU A 233 18.96 -11.02 -10.52
CA LEU A 233 18.57 -10.41 -9.26
C LEU A 233 18.83 -11.36 -8.08
N ARG A 234 19.19 -10.79 -6.93
CA ARG A 234 19.29 -11.49 -5.66
C ARG A 234 18.71 -10.62 -4.55
N SER A 235 17.89 -11.23 -3.70
CA SER A 235 17.45 -10.59 -2.45
C SER A 235 18.53 -10.71 -1.39
N ILE A 236 18.85 -9.61 -0.73
CA ILE A 236 19.76 -9.56 0.44
C ILE A 236 19.00 -9.29 1.74
N TYR A 237 17.70 -8.98 1.66
CA TYR A 237 16.81 -8.85 2.80
C TYR A 237 15.36 -9.10 2.40
N LYS A 238 14.62 -9.77 3.28
CA LYS A 238 13.17 -9.94 3.22
C LYS A 238 12.57 -9.51 4.55
N SER A 239 11.48 -8.76 4.50
CA SER A 239 10.74 -8.35 5.70
C SER A 239 9.75 -9.42 6.16
N GLU A 240 9.10 -9.14 7.27
CA GLU A 240 7.83 -9.75 7.62
C GLU A 240 6.74 -9.33 6.64
N THR A 241 5.59 -10.02 6.71
CA THR A 241 4.46 -9.80 5.80
C THR A 241 3.72 -8.50 6.11
N PHE A 242 3.46 -7.70 5.08
CA PHE A 242 2.61 -6.52 5.12
C PHE A 242 1.25 -6.78 4.45
N PRO A 243 0.18 -6.06 4.85
CA PRO A 243 -1.08 -6.09 4.12
C PRO A 243 -0.88 -5.59 2.67
N THR A 244 -1.64 -6.14 1.73
CA THR A 244 -1.58 -5.74 0.32
C THR A 244 -2.33 -4.42 0.08
N THR A 245 -2.72 -4.15 -1.17
CA THR A 245 -3.60 -3.04 -1.53
C THR A 245 -4.92 -3.12 -0.79
N GLY A 246 -5.31 -2.04 -0.12
CA GLY A 246 -6.64 -1.89 0.47
C GLY A 246 -7.61 -1.31 -0.55
N TYR A 247 -8.75 -1.98 -0.74
CA TYR A 247 -9.82 -1.54 -1.64
C TYR A 247 -10.95 -0.93 -0.84
N GLY A 248 -11.50 0.16 -1.37
CA GLY A 248 -12.53 0.92 -0.66
C GLY A 248 -13.21 1.95 -1.54
N HIS A 249 -14.05 2.74 -0.90
CA HIS A 249 -14.77 3.87 -1.52
C HIS A 249 -14.56 5.16 -0.73
N VAL A 250 -14.98 6.29 -1.28
CA VAL A 250 -14.99 7.57 -0.58
C VAL A 250 -16.09 7.58 0.50
N TYR A 251 -15.84 8.20 1.66
CA TYR A 251 -16.68 8.17 2.86
C TYR A 251 -18.12 8.67 2.65
N ASN A 252 -18.29 9.68 1.81
CA ASN A 252 -19.57 10.34 1.59
C ASN A 252 -20.37 9.76 0.42
N MET A 253 -20.02 8.54 -0.03
CA MET A 253 -20.85 7.82 -1.00
C MET A 253 -22.22 7.52 -0.39
N LYS A 254 -23.29 7.72 -1.16
CA LYS A 254 -24.65 7.39 -0.74
C LYS A 254 -24.70 5.98 -0.15
N PRO A 255 -25.27 5.74 1.04
CA PRO A 255 -25.19 4.45 1.74
C PRO A 255 -25.58 3.24 0.91
N GLU A 256 -26.68 3.33 0.12
CA GLU A 256 -27.12 2.22 -0.72
C GLU A 256 -26.14 1.93 -1.86
N LEU A 257 -25.48 2.97 -2.39
CA LEU A 257 -24.45 2.80 -3.42
C LEU A 257 -23.17 2.21 -2.81
N ALA A 258 -22.77 2.66 -1.63
CA ALA A 258 -21.63 2.12 -0.89
C ALA A 258 -21.82 0.63 -0.57
N ALA A 259 -23.03 0.23 -0.15
CA ALA A 259 -23.39 -1.17 0.08
C ALA A 259 -23.26 -2.03 -1.20
N ARG A 260 -23.75 -1.53 -2.33
CA ARG A 260 -23.60 -2.22 -3.63
C ARG A 260 -22.17 -2.29 -4.12
N VAL A 261 -21.37 -1.27 -3.88
CA VAL A 261 -19.93 -1.31 -4.16
C VAL A 261 -19.28 -2.42 -3.35
N ARG A 262 -19.54 -2.51 -2.04
CA ARG A 262 -19.03 -3.59 -1.19
C ARG A 262 -19.51 -4.98 -1.67
N GLU A 263 -20.79 -5.11 -1.99
CA GLU A 263 -21.38 -6.34 -2.56
C GLU A 263 -20.62 -6.76 -3.82
N ALA A 264 -20.32 -5.86 -4.73
CA ALA A 264 -19.61 -6.16 -5.97
C ALA A 264 -18.23 -6.78 -5.72
N PHE A 265 -17.49 -6.32 -4.71
CA PHE A 265 -16.20 -6.90 -4.36
C PHE A 265 -16.34 -8.35 -3.87
N PHE A 266 -17.31 -8.63 -3.00
CA PHE A 266 -17.43 -9.94 -2.36
C PHE A 266 -18.24 -10.97 -3.17
N THR A 267 -18.97 -10.52 -4.21
CA THR A 267 -19.70 -11.40 -5.14
C THR A 267 -19.01 -11.59 -6.49
N PHE A 268 -17.84 -10.96 -6.69
CA PHE A 268 -17.09 -11.10 -7.93
C PHE A 268 -16.59 -12.54 -8.11
N ASN A 269 -16.96 -13.16 -9.24
CA ASN A 269 -16.39 -14.44 -9.62
C ASN A 269 -15.05 -14.23 -10.32
N TRP A 270 -13.97 -14.70 -9.70
CA TRP A 270 -12.61 -14.56 -10.22
C TRP A 270 -12.28 -15.57 -11.32
N GLU A 271 -13.00 -16.70 -11.37
CA GLU A 271 -12.69 -17.80 -12.28
C GLU A 271 -12.74 -17.37 -13.75
N GLY A 272 -11.69 -17.69 -14.51
CA GLY A 272 -11.58 -17.36 -15.93
C GLY A 272 -11.22 -15.90 -16.25
N THR A 273 -11.10 -15.03 -15.24
CA THR A 273 -10.88 -13.59 -15.46
C THR A 273 -9.41 -13.23 -15.67
N ALA A 274 -9.16 -12.09 -16.32
CA ALA A 274 -7.81 -11.51 -16.44
C ALA A 274 -7.27 -11.11 -15.06
N LEU A 275 -8.13 -10.73 -14.11
CA LEU A 275 -7.78 -10.37 -12.74
C LEU A 275 -7.15 -11.57 -12.02
N LEU A 276 -7.78 -12.74 -12.04
CA LEU A 276 -7.23 -13.95 -11.46
C LEU A 276 -5.88 -14.30 -12.10
N LYS A 277 -5.85 -14.37 -13.44
CA LYS A 277 -4.65 -14.73 -14.21
C LYS A 277 -3.43 -13.85 -13.88
N GLU A 278 -3.65 -12.58 -13.55
CA GLU A 278 -2.57 -11.68 -13.16
C GLU A 278 -2.17 -11.88 -11.70
N PHE A 279 -3.13 -11.95 -10.79
CA PHE A 279 -2.86 -11.88 -9.36
C PHE A 279 -2.61 -13.23 -8.68
N GLU A 280 -3.03 -14.36 -9.28
CA GLU A 280 -2.65 -15.72 -8.81
C GLU A 280 -1.14 -15.98 -8.83
N LYS A 281 -0.37 -15.18 -9.60
CA LYS A 281 1.10 -15.21 -9.68
C LYS A 281 1.79 -14.62 -8.45
N SER A 282 1.05 -14.03 -7.54
CA SER A 282 1.60 -13.50 -6.28
C SER A 282 1.89 -14.62 -5.29
N SER A 283 2.72 -14.35 -4.28
CA SER A 283 2.96 -15.27 -3.18
C SER A 283 2.72 -14.54 -1.85
N PRO A 284 1.65 -14.91 -1.11
CA PRO A 284 0.62 -15.89 -1.45
C PRO A 284 -0.20 -15.45 -2.68
N PRO A 285 -0.86 -16.39 -3.39
CA PRO A 285 -1.69 -16.05 -4.54
C PRO A 285 -2.89 -15.18 -4.12
N GLN A 286 -3.30 -14.27 -5.00
CA GLN A 286 -4.44 -13.40 -4.78
C GLN A 286 -5.58 -13.85 -5.69
N GLU A 287 -6.62 -14.47 -5.09
CA GLU A 287 -7.65 -15.23 -5.81
C GLU A 287 -9.07 -14.79 -5.43
N LYS A 288 -9.21 -13.92 -4.43
CA LYS A 288 -10.47 -13.34 -3.99
C LYS A 288 -10.28 -12.04 -3.24
N PHE A 289 -11.34 -11.30 -3.06
CA PHE A 289 -11.40 -10.22 -2.07
C PHE A 289 -11.82 -10.78 -0.71
N MET A 290 -11.13 -10.39 0.36
CA MET A 290 -11.49 -10.68 1.73
C MET A 290 -11.84 -9.39 2.48
N PRO A 291 -12.79 -9.43 3.44
CA PRO A 291 -13.11 -8.27 4.27
C PRO A 291 -11.96 -7.92 5.20
N ILE A 292 -11.79 -6.63 5.46
CA ILE A 292 -10.80 -6.08 6.37
C ILE A 292 -11.40 -5.03 7.29
N THR A 293 -10.68 -4.73 8.37
CA THR A 293 -10.82 -3.50 9.16
C THR A 293 -9.51 -2.71 9.06
N TYR A 294 -9.59 -1.43 8.78
CA TYR A 294 -8.41 -0.58 8.66
C TYR A 294 -7.62 -0.56 9.98
N LYS A 295 -8.33 -0.41 11.10
CA LYS A 295 -7.74 -0.35 12.43
C LYS A 295 -6.79 -1.52 12.72
N THR A 296 -7.19 -2.74 12.39
CA THR A 296 -6.40 -3.95 12.69
C THR A 296 -5.37 -4.24 11.61
N HIS A 297 -5.79 -4.28 10.34
CA HIS A 297 -4.91 -4.77 9.26
C HIS A 297 -3.81 -3.79 8.90
N TRP A 298 -3.99 -2.48 9.15
CA TRP A 298 -2.99 -1.44 8.88
C TRP A 298 -2.21 -0.99 10.12
N GLN A 299 -2.34 -1.67 11.26
CA GLN A 299 -1.62 -1.30 12.50
C GLN A 299 -0.10 -1.25 12.26
N VAL A 300 0.47 -2.31 11.67
CA VAL A 300 1.91 -2.39 11.40
C VAL A 300 2.41 -1.21 10.51
N VAL A 301 1.59 -0.76 9.57
CA VAL A 301 1.95 0.36 8.70
C VAL A 301 1.94 1.68 9.46
N ARG A 302 0.93 1.89 10.32
CA ARG A 302 0.86 3.08 11.19
C ARG A 302 2.02 3.11 12.18
N ASP A 303 2.44 1.97 12.72
CA ASP A 303 3.59 1.87 13.62
C ASP A 303 4.90 2.26 12.91
N ILE A 304 5.09 1.81 11.65
CA ILE A 304 6.22 2.22 10.81
C ILE A 304 6.16 3.73 10.54
N ASP A 305 5.00 4.25 10.16
CA ASP A 305 4.81 5.67 9.90
C ASP A 305 5.11 6.52 11.15
N ALA A 306 4.67 6.08 12.32
CA ALA A 306 4.99 6.73 13.59
C ALA A 306 6.50 6.70 13.90
N ALA A 307 7.17 5.56 13.70
CA ALA A 307 8.61 5.42 13.88
C ALA A 307 9.43 6.29 12.92
N MET A 308 8.87 6.58 11.73
CA MET A 308 9.46 7.47 10.72
C MET A 308 9.07 8.93 10.89
N ASN A 309 8.25 9.28 11.90
CA ASN A 309 7.65 10.61 12.09
C ASN A 309 6.89 11.09 10.84
N VAL A 310 6.21 10.17 10.14
CA VAL A 310 5.37 10.53 8.99
C VAL A 310 4.16 11.31 9.47
N SER A 311 3.99 12.51 8.94
CA SER A 311 2.79 13.32 9.17
C SER A 311 1.75 13.01 8.10
N TYR A 312 0.51 12.77 8.52
CA TYR A 312 -0.65 12.68 7.60
C TYR A 312 -1.24 14.06 7.33
N SER A 313 -0.38 15.03 7.05
CA SER A 313 -0.79 16.40 6.73
C SER A 313 -1.54 16.46 5.40
N CYS A 314 -2.73 17.05 5.42
CA CYS A 314 -3.64 17.16 4.27
C CYS A 314 -3.53 18.53 3.57
N LYS A 315 -2.32 19.04 3.35
CA LYS A 315 -2.05 20.33 2.71
C LYS A 315 -2.39 20.33 1.24
#